data_5043afee513cdec6f3a305001feb7ce3
#
_entry.id   5043afee513cdec6f3a305001feb7ce3
#
_cell.length_a   1.000
_cell.length_b   1.000
_cell.length_c   1.000
_cell.angle_alpha   90.00
_cell.angle_beta   90.00
_cell.angle_gamma   90.00
#
_symmetry.space_group_name_H-M   'P 1'
#
loop_
_entity.id
_entity.type
_entity.pdbx_description
1 polymer ?
#
loop_
_entity_poly.entity_id
_entity_poly.type
_entity_poly.pdbx_seq_one_letter_code
_entity_poly.pdbx_strand_id
1 'polypeptide(L)'
;AGTTKITCRNTKTDKKISFNIVVKNVSKTKKASSKNKTIQAKGSLKRSIRVNGELELEVKKTKGKGVKDRQLKWTVEDSSVLAFEDMDDGIYDDEMEFVGIKPGKTTVTCTNTANKEKVTFTITVK
;
A
#
# COMPACT_ATOMS: atom_id res chain seq x y z
N ALA A 1 17.39 -13.84 2.51
CA ALA A 1 17.61 -14.44 1.19
C ALA A 1 18.03 -15.90 1.32
N GLY A 2 17.58 -16.73 0.41
CA GLY A 2 17.91 -18.13 0.40
C GLY A 2 17.34 -18.84 -0.82
N THR A 3 17.70 -20.11 -0.94
CA THR A 3 17.18 -20.99 -2.00
C THR A 3 16.38 -22.12 -1.38
N THR A 4 15.15 -22.30 -1.82
CA THR A 4 14.28 -23.39 -1.38
C THR A 4 14.00 -24.31 -2.55
N LYS A 5 14.07 -25.62 -2.29
CA LYS A 5 13.78 -26.65 -3.26
C LYS A 5 12.39 -27.21 -3.01
N ILE A 6 11.52 -27.15 -4.03
CA ILE A 6 10.19 -27.75 -3.99
C ILE A 6 10.23 -29.01 -4.87
N THR A 7 9.78 -30.14 -4.32
CA THR A 7 9.73 -31.40 -5.02
C THR A 7 8.29 -31.89 -5.12
N CYS A 8 7.84 -32.16 -6.35
CA CYS A 8 6.58 -32.82 -6.62
C CYS A 8 6.85 -34.26 -7.07
N ARG A 9 6.19 -35.22 -6.42
CA ARG A 9 6.38 -36.65 -6.72
C ARG A 9 5.07 -37.27 -7.24
N ASN A 10 5.16 -37.93 -8.38
CA ASN A 10 4.06 -38.73 -8.88
C ASN A 10 4.15 -40.12 -8.28
N THR A 11 3.20 -40.48 -7.39
CA THR A 11 3.21 -41.77 -6.68
C THR A 11 2.93 -43.00 -7.58
N LYS A 12 2.28 -42.82 -8.75
CA LYS A 12 2.00 -43.90 -9.69
C LYS A 12 3.21 -44.26 -10.55
N THR A 13 3.98 -43.25 -10.98
CA THR A 13 5.10 -43.47 -11.92
C THR A 13 6.47 -43.28 -11.24
N ASP A 14 6.47 -42.92 -9.97
CA ASP A 14 7.66 -42.62 -9.16
C ASP A 14 8.57 -41.51 -9.76
N LYS A 15 8.00 -40.69 -10.66
CA LYS A 15 8.70 -39.55 -11.23
C LYS A 15 8.66 -38.37 -10.27
N LYS A 16 9.80 -37.71 -10.16
CA LYS A 16 9.97 -36.52 -9.31
C LYS A 16 10.27 -35.31 -10.19
N ILE A 17 9.65 -34.18 -9.85
CA ILE A 17 9.97 -32.88 -10.44
C ILE A 17 10.41 -31.98 -9.30
N SER A 18 11.59 -31.41 -9.42
CA SER A 18 12.15 -30.52 -8.41
C SER A 18 12.27 -29.10 -8.98
N PHE A 19 11.87 -28.12 -8.17
CA PHE A 19 11.99 -26.68 -8.49
C PHE A 19 12.88 -26.01 -7.48
N ASN A 20 13.81 -25.20 -7.96
CA ASN A 20 14.61 -24.34 -7.10
C ASN A 20 13.97 -22.95 -7.10
N ILE A 21 13.59 -22.46 -5.93
CA ILE A 21 13.05 -21.12 -5.75
C ILE A 21 14.10 -20.27 -5.05
N VAL A 22 14.51 -19.19 -5.70
CA VAL A 22 15.43 -18.22 -5.12
C VAL A 22 14.59 -17.09 -4.50
N VAL A 23 14.71 -16.94 -3.19
CA VAL A 23 14.06 -15.85 -2.47
C VAL A 23 15.05 -14.69 -2.37
N LYS A 24 14.72 -13.58 -3.02
CA LYS A 24 15.52 -12.37 -2.96
C LYS A 24 15.34 -11.67 -1.61
N ASN A 25 16.39 -11.05 -1.13
CA ASN A 25 16.34 -10.28 0.12
C ASN A 25 15.60 -8.95 -0.12
N VAL A 26 14.32 -8.96 0.20
CA VAL A 26 13.43 -7.81 0.02
C VAL A 26 13.85 -6.63 0.90
N SER A 27 14.47 -6.88 2.06
CA SER A 27 14.91 -5.82 2.97
C SER A 27 15.95 -4.89 2.34
N LYS A 28 16.92 -5.43 1.59
CA LYS A 28 17.92 -4.62 0.87
C LYS A 28 17.28 -3.75 -0.20
N THR A 29 16.30 -4.27 -0.92
CA THR A 29 15.58 -3.53 -1.96
C THR A 29 14.81 -2.36 -1.36
N LYS A 30 14.15 -2.56 -0.23
CA LYS A 30 13.44 -1.49 0.49
C LYS A 30 14.38 -0.38 0.97
N LYS A 31 15.57 -0.71 1.50
CA LYS A 31 16.57 0.29 1.92
C LYS A 31 17.09 1.11 0.74
N ALA A 32 17.37 0.49 -0.38
CA ALA A 32 17.84 1.18 -1.58
C ALA A 32 16.78 2.13 -2.14
N SER A 33 15.51 1.73 -2.16
CA SER A 33 14.42 2.56 -2.66
C SER A 33 14.06 3.71 -1.73
N SER A 34 14.32 3.61 -0.41
CA SER A 34 13.99 4.67 0.55
C SER A 34 14.78 5.96 0.33
N LYS A 35 15.99 5.87 -0.19
CA LYS A 35 16.83 7.05 -0.51
C LYS A 35 16.27 7.90 -1.64
N ASN A 36 15.47 7.31 -2.55
CA ASN A 36 14.92 7.98 -3.72
C ASN A 36 13.42 8.25 -3.59
N LYS A 37 12.83 7.99 -2.44
CA LYS A 37 11.40 8.23 -2.23
C LYS A 37 11.07 9.71 -2.24
N THR A 38 10.03 10.06 -2.97
CA THR A 38 9.50 11.41 -3.05
C THR A 38 8.38 11.64 -2.05
N ILE A 39 7.71 10.57 -1.61
CA ILE A 39 6.63 10.62 -0.62
C ILE A 39 6.81 9.52 0.43
N GLN A 40 6.33 9.78 1.62
CA GLN A 40 6.33 8.83 2.74
C GLN A 40 5.03 8.92 3.52
N ALA A 41 4.58 7.81 4.09
CA ALA A 41 3.45 7.84 5.01
C ALA A 41 3.78 8.65 6.25
N LYS A 42 2.85 9.49 6.70
CA LYS A 42 2.92 10.13 8.00
C LYS A 42 2.16 9.26 8.99
N GLY A 43 2.85 8.73 9.98
CA GLY A 43 2.29 7.82 10.95
C GLY A 43 2.25 6.37 10.48
N SER A 44 1.42 5.56 11.13
CA SER A 44 1.33 4.12 10.87
C SER A 44 0.64 3.81 9.54
N LEU A 45 1.14 2.79 8.84
CA LEU A 45 0.52 2.26 7.63
C LEU A 45 -0.72 1.40 7.92
N LYS A 46 -0.89 0.97 9.16
CA LYS A 46 -2.08 0.21 9.59
C LYS A 46 -2.92 1.08 10.49
N ARG A 47 -4.18 1.24 10.15
CA ARG A 47 -5.15 2.04 10.90
C ARG A 47 -6.41 1.24 11.14
N SER A 48 -7.10 1.54 12.25
CA SER A 48 -8.40 0.96 12.58
C SER A 48 -9.35 2.07 12.97
N ILE A 49 -10.58 2.01 12.46
CA ILE A 49 -11.67 2.92 12.81
C ILE A 49 -12.96 2.15 12.98
N ARG A 50 -13.97 2.79 13.53
CA ARG A 50 -15.32 2.22 13.63
C ARG A 50 -16.15 2.65 12.42
N VAL A 51 -17.26 1.94 12.20
CA VAL A 51 -18.30 2.39 11.25
C VAL A 51 -18.74 3.79 11.66
N ASN A 52 -18.89 4.68 10.67
CA ASN A 52 -19.16 6.12 10.81
C ASN A 52 -18.02 6.89 11.50
N GLY A 53 -16.87 6.25 11.76
CA GLY A 53 -15.69 6.94 12.27
C GLY A 53 -14.94 7.64 11.14
N GLU A 54 -14.32 8.76 11.48
CA GLU A 54 -13.50 9.56 10.56
C GLU A 54 -12.04 9.12 10.64
N LEU A 55 -11.35 9.19 9.52
CA LEU A 55 -9.92 8.86 9.41
C LEU A 55 -9.24 9.86 8.49
N GLU A 56 -8.20 10.50 8.99
CA GLU A 56 -7.31 11.33 8.18
C GLU A 56 -6.04 10.55 7.87
N LEU A 57 -5.67 10.49 6.61
CA LEU A 57 -4.40 9.93 6.15
C LEU A 57 -3.58 11.04 5.50
N GLU A 58 -2.30 11.04 5.78
CA GLU A 58 -1.38 12.06 5.29
C GLU A 58 -0.09 11.42 4.80
N VAL A 59 0.47 11.98 3.73
CA VAL A 59 1.80 11.64 3.25
C VAL A 59 2.72 12.85 3.36
N LYS A 60 3.98 12.60 3.71
CA LYS A 60 5.03 13.59 3.71
C LYS A 60 5.68 13.67 2.34
N LYS A 61 5.81 14.86 1.83
CA LYS A 61 6.60 15.14 0.61
C LYS A 61 8.07 15.27 1.00
N THR A 62 8.95 14.55 0.32
CA THR A 62 10.38 14.64 0.58
C THR A 62 10.89 16.02 0.16
N LYS A 63 11.56 16.70 1.07
CA LYS A 63 12.12 18.03 0.84
C LYS A 63 13.10 18.02 -0.34
N GLY A 64 12.98 19.00 -1.23
CA GLY A 64 13.86 19.14 -2.37
C GLY A 64 13.50 18.31 -3.59
N LYS A 65 12.42 17.50 -3.55
CA LYS A 65 11.98 16.67 -4.67
C LYS A 65 10.91 17.33 -5.54
N GLY A 66 10.43 18.51 -5.16
CA GLY A 66 9.46 19.28 -5.96
C GLY A 66 8.09 18.64 -6.10
N VAL A 67 7.69 17.79 -5.16
CA VAL A 67 6.38 17.14 -5.18
C VAL A 67 5.30 18.17 -4.87
N LYS A 68 4.26 18.19 -5.69
CA LYS A 68 3.09 19.08 -5.51
C LYS A 68 1.88 18.27 -5.11
N ASP A 69 0.98 18.85 -4.31
CA ASP A 69 -0.23 18.19 -3.82
C ASP A 69 -1.08 17.66 -4.96
N ARG A 70 -1.23 18.41 -6.04
CA ARG A 70 -1.97 18.01 -7.24
C ARG A 70 -1.42 16.77 -7.96
N GLN A 71 -0.23 16.30 -7.57
CA GLN A 71 0.38 15.08 -8.09
C GLN A 71 0.04 13.85 -7.23
N LEU A 72 -0.52 14.06 -6.04
CA LEU A 72 -0.77 13.01 -5.06
C LEU A 72 -2.23 12.58 -5.15
N LYS A 73 -2.47 11.48 -5.87
CA LYS A 73 -3.80 10.93 -6.08
C LYS A 73 -4.11 9.84 -5.06
N TRP A 74 -5.25 9.95 -4.41
CA TRP A 74 -5.75 8.95 -3.47
C TRP A 74 -6.74 8.00 -4.11
N THR A 75 -6.65 6.72 -3.78
CA THR A 75 -7.58 5.68 -4.23
C THR A 75 -7.91 4.73 -3.09
N VAL A 76 -9.16 4.25 -3.05
CA VAL A 76 -9.64 3.24 -2.11
C VAL A 76 -9.95 1.98 -2.88
N GLU A 77 -9.44 0.82 -2.43
CA GLU A 77 -9.67 -0.45 -3.09
C GLU A 77 -11.12 -0.89 -2.98
N ASP A 78 -11.70 -0.82 -1.77
CA ASP A 78 -13.11 -1.19 -1.54
C ASP A 78 -13.86 -0.02 -0.91
N SER A 79 -14.56 0.73 -1.75
CA SER A 79 -15.35 1.89 -1.33
C SER A 79 -16.60 1.54 -0.56
N SER A 80 -16.98 0.26 -0.51
CA SER A 80 -18.08 -0.20 0.35
C SER A 80 -17.69 -0.33 1.81
N VAL A 81 -16.39 -0.43 2.09
CA VAL A 81 -15.83 -0.52 3.46
C VAL A 81 -15.42 0.87 3.97
N LEU A 82 -14.75 1.64 3.12
CA LEU A 82 -14.23 2.96 3.45
C LEU A 82 -14.45 3.91 2.27
N ALA A 83 -15.01 5.07 2.52
CA ALA A 83 -15.26 6.08 1.48
C ALA A 83 -14.52 7.38 1.78
N PHE A 84 -14.32 8.20 0.76
CA PHE A 84 -13.87 9.59 0.95
C PHE A 84 -14.96 10.37 1.69
N GLU A 85 -14.57 11.13 2.70
CA GLU A 85 -15.54 11.93 3.46
C GLU A 85 -15.93 13.19 2.70
N ASP A 86 -14.93 13.86 2.15
CA ASP A 86 -15.13 15.05 1.36
C ASP A 86 -14.36 14.93 0.05
N MET A 87 -15.02 15.24 -1.05
CA MET A 87 -14.43 15.22 -2.38
C MET A 87 -14.58 16.57 -3.12
N ASP A 88 -14.96 17.63 -2.41
CA ASP A 88 -15.18 18.95 -3.03
C ASP A 88 -13.92 19.47 -3.72
N ASP A 89 -12.75 19.22 -3.11
CA ASP A 89 -11.45 19.57 -3.67
C ASP A 89 -10.82 18.43 -4.49
N GLY A 90 -11.56 17.34 -4.71
CA GLY A 90 -11.11 16.18 -5.45
C GLY A 90 -10.29 15.20 -4.62
N ILE A 91 -9.58 14.30 -5.33
CA ILE A 91 -8.79 13.21 -4.72
C ILE A 91 -7.28 13.46 -4.78
N TYR A 92 -6.87 14.69 -4.99
CA TYR A 92 -5.45 15.09 -5.15
C TYR A 92 -5.05 16.04 -4.03
N ASP A 93 -4.35 15.52 -3.03
CA ASP A 93 -3.79 16.30 -1.93
C ASP A 93 -2.71 15.49 -1.19
N ASP A 94 -1.98 16.11 -0.28
CA ASP A 94 -1.06 15.42 0.61
C ASP A 94 -1.77 14.82 1.84
N GLU A 95 -2.99 15.22 2.10
CA GLU A 95 -3.85 14.63 3.14
C GLU A 95 -5.25 14.35 2.57
N MET A 96 -5.95 13.39 3.18
CA MET A 96 -7.29 13.02 2.75
C MET A 96 -8.08 12.46 3.92
N GLU A 97 -9.35 12.82 4.00
CA GLU A 97 -10.27 12.34 5.01
C GLU A 97 -11.18 11.24 4.49
N PHE A 98 -11.42 10.24 5.32
CA PHE A 98 -12.20 9.07 5.00
C PHE A 98 -13.20 8.77 6.11
N VAL A 99 -14.27 8.07 5.75
CA VAL A 99 -15.28 7.61 6.71
C VAL A 99 -15.48 6.10 6.57
N GLY A 100 -15.58 5.40 7.70
CA GLY A 100 -15.88 3.97 7.73
C GLY A 100 -17.34 3.70 7.39
N ILE A 101 -17.61 2.84 6.42
CA ILE A 101 -18.96 2.54 5.94
C ILE A 101 -19.51 1.26 6.54
N LYS A 102 -18.74 0.18 6.49
CA LYS A 102 -19.12 -1.11 7.06
C LYS A 102 -17.92 -1.86 7.60
N PRO A 103 -18.10 -2.83 8.51
CA PRO A 103 -16.98 -3.65 8.99
C PRO A 103 -16.29 -4.38 7.84
N GLY A 104 -14.96 -4.35 7.85
CA GLY A 104 -14.14 -4.98 6.83
C GLY A 104 -12.74 -4.42 6.80
N LYS A 105 -11.96 -4.88 5.84
CA LYS A 105 -10.58 -4.44 5.63
C LYS A 105 -10.41 -4.00 4.18
N THR A 106 -9.79 -2.85 3.97
CA THR A 106 -9.47 -2.33 2.65
C THR A 106 -8.10 -1.65 2.66
N THR A 107 -7.60 -1.31 1.50
CA THR A 107 -6.39 -0.52 1.36
C THR A 107 -6.69 0.84 0.75
N VAL A 108 -5.92 1.84 1.17
CA VAL A 108 -5.94 3.19 0.60
C VAL A 108 -4.54 3.47 0.08
N THR A 109 -4.45 3.92 -1.16
CA THR A 109 -3.18 4.20 -1.81
C THR A 109 -3.11 5.67 -2.21
N CYS A 110 -1.99 6.31 -1.84
CA CYS A 110 -1.61 7.62 -2.36
C CYS A 110 -0.53 7.42 -3.41
N THR A 111 -0.78 7.88 -4.63
CA THR A 111 0.13 7.72 -5.75
C THR A 111 0.67 9.08 -6.17
N ASN A 112 2.00 9.22 -6.24
CA ASN A 112 2.61 10.35 -6.91
C ASN A 112 2.53 10.11 -8.42
N THR A 113 1.63 10.80 -9.09
CA THR A 113 1.37 10.60 -10.51
C THR A 113 2.54 10.99 -11.42
N ALA A 114 3.47 11.80 -10.93
CA ALA A 114 4.64 12.22 -11.69
C ALA A 114 5.65 11.09 -11.89
N ASN A 115 5.79 10.18 -10.90
CA ASN A 115 6.77 9.09 -10.95
C ASN A 115 6.17 7.71 -10.64
N LYS A 116 4.86 7.62 -10.43
CA LYS A 116 4.11 6.40 -10.09
C LYS A 116 4.48 5.78 -8.73
N GLU A 117 5.16 6.52 -7.87
CA GLU A 117 5.46 6.07 -6.51
C GLU A 117 4.19 6.00 -5.68
N LYS A 118 4.07 4.96 -4.85
CA LYS A 118 2.85 4.69 -4.06
C LYS A 118 3.15 4.52 -2.59
N VAL A 119 2.24 5.02 -1.76
CA VAL A 119 2.17 4.72 -0.33
C VAL A 119 0.82 4.06 -0.07
N THR A 120 0.84 2.87 0.52
CA THR A 120 -0.38 2.08 0.77
C THR A 120 -0.62 1.94 2.26
N PHE A 121 -1.84 2.28 2.67
CA PHE A 121 -2.33 2.12 4.04
C PHE A 121 -3.31 0.96 4.09
N THR A 122 -3.25 0.16 5.14
CA THR A 122 -4.24 -0.90 5.42
C THR A 122 -5.21 -0.41 6.47
N ILE A 123 -6.48 -0.37 6.14
CA ILE A 123 -7.54 0.18 7.00
C ILE A 123 -8.50 -0.94 7.41
N THR A 124 -8.72 -1.08 8.70
CA THR A 124 -9.72 -1.99 9.26
C THR A 124 -10.86 -1.17 9.83
N VAL A 125 -12.07 -1.41 9.36
CA VAL A 125 -13.31 -0.82 9.89
C VAL A 125 -13.99 -1.88 10.76
N LYS A 126 -14.27 -1.51 11.99
CA LYS A 126 -14.85 -2.43 12.99
C LYS A 126 -16.33 -2.19 13.23
#